data_6b6b1379536bbe66de7f1a02a9e06feb
#
_entry.id   6b6b1379536bbe66de7f1a02a9e06feb
#
_cell.length_a   1.000
_cell.length_b   1.000
_cell.length_c   1.000
_cell.angle_alpha   90.00
_cell.angle_beta   90.00
_cell.angle_gamma   90.00
#
_symmetry.space_group_name_H-M   'P 1'
#
loop_
_entity.id
_entity.type
_entity.pdbx_description
1 polymer ?
#
loop_
_entity_poly.entity_id
_entity_poly.type
_entity_poly.pdbx_seq_one_letter_code
_entity_poly.pdbx_strand_id
1 'polypeptide(L)'
;MKKALFLSTVALSLAACCNQPKFDGPTYLNPNAPVEDRVEDALARMTTREKVGMTTAQSKFSSRGVPRLGIPEVWHTDGPHGIRPEVLWDEWDQAGWTNDSCTAFPALINLAATWDKEMSLLYGTSIGEEARYRKKDILLGPGVNICRTPYNGRNFEYMGEDPFLSGKMVVPYVQGVQKNGVAACVKHFAVNNQEFQRTQSNSVVDDRTLHEIYLPAFKAAVQEGGAWAIMGSYNLYNGQYNCHNKKLLVDILKGDWGFDGVVVSDWGGCRDSEEAIKNGLDIEMGTWTNGLRGAASDSYRNYHMADPYLKGIKEGKYTTKELDDKARRILRTIFRTSMRPEPNYGRFVCPEHYKAARDIAAAGVV
;
A
#
# COMPACT_ATOMS: atom_id res chain seq x y z
N MET A 1 42.56 57.83 21.40
CA MET A 1 42.46 57.39 20.00
C MET A 1 43.05 56.01 19.86
N LYS A 2 42.20 54.95 19.84
CA LYS A 2 42.63 53.56 19.56
C LYS A 2 41.75 53.09 18.42
N LYS A 3 42.37 52.85 17.25
CA LYS A 3 41.72 52.31 16.06
C LYS A 3 41.56 50.80 16.25
N ALA A 4 40.32 50.31 16.21
CA ALA A 4 40.03 48.89 16.13
C ALA A 4 40.07 48.45 14.67
N LEU A 5 40.89 47.46 14.39
CA LEU A 5 41.05 46.82 13.08
C LEU A 5 40.05 45.68 12.99
N PHE A 6 39.06 45.79 12.11
CA PHE A 6 38.12 44.68 11.77
C PHE A 6 38.80 43.76 10.75
N LEU A 7 39.18 42.56 11.16
CA LEU A 7 39.54 41.45 10.27
C LEU A 7 38.23 40.77 9.81
N SER A 8 37.84 40.96 8.54
CA SER A 8 36.80 40.14 7.92
C SER A 8 37.42 38.83 7.41
N THR A 9 37.08 37.72 8.09
CA THR A 9 37.36 36.37 7.65
C THR A 9 36.33 35.98 6.57
N VAL A 10 36.76 35.97 5.32
CA VAL A 10 36.02 35.36 4.22
C VAL A 10 36.14 33.84 4.33
N ALA A 11 35.10 33.19 4.78
CA ALA A 11 35.01 31.73 4.73
C ALA A 11 34.79 31.29 3.28
N LEU A 12 35.83 30.77 2.62
CA LEU A 12 35.73 30.03 1.39
C LEU A 12 35.06 28.69 1.69
N SER A 13 33.75 28.57 1.37
CA SER A 13 33.09 27.27 1.30
C SER A 13 33.59 26.54 0.06
N LEU A 14 34.54 25.64 0.25
CA LEU A 14 34.90 24.62 -0.73
C LEU A 14 33.70 23.70 -0.94
N ALA A 15 32.94 23.94 -2.00
CA ALA A 15 32.00 22.98 -2.54
C ALA A 15 32.82 21.80 -3.08
N ALA A 16 32.99 20.76 -2.27
CA ALA A 16 33.49 19.48 -2.74
C ALA A 16 32.42 18.91 -3.71
N CYS A 17 32.58 19.17 -5.00
CA CYS A 17 31.92 18.37 -6.04
C CYS A 17 32.46 16.95 -5.90
N CYS A 18 31.77 16.11 -5.14
CA CYS A 18 31.93 14.66 -5.23
C CYS A 18 31.59 14.29 -6.67
N ASN A 19 32.58 14.00 -7.48
CA ASN A 19 32.46 13.33 -8.75
C ASN A 19 31.94 11.90 -8.46
N GLN A 20 30.63 11.76 -8.28
CA GLN A 20 30.05 10.43 -8.34
C GLN A 20 30.26 9.88 -9.77
N PRO A 21 30.69 8.62 -9.91
CA PRO A 21 30.88 8.03 -11.21
C PRO A 21 29.58 8.17 -11.99
N LYS A 22 29.66 8.69 -13.22
CA LYS A 22 28.52 8.87 -14.10
C LYS A 22 27.89 7.50 -14.32
N PHE A 23 26.63 7.32 -13.94
CA PHE A 23 25.91 6.08 -14.15
C PHE A 23 25.76 5.85 -15.67
N ASP A 24 26.30 4.74 -16.16
CA ASP A 24 26.22 4.35 -17.57
C ASP A 24 25.09 3.32 -17.74
N GLY A 25 23.90 3.79 -17.99
CA GLY A 25 22.71 2.96 -18.13
C GLY A 25 21.41 3.77 -18.17
N PRO A 26 20.26 3.10 -18.35
CA PRO A 26 18.97 3.76 -18.32
C PRO A 26 18.68 4.36 -16.94
N THR A 27 18.04 5.53 -16.91
CA THR A 27 17.77 6.29 -15.67
C THR A 27 17.00 5.46 -14.64
N TYR A 28 16.07 4.62 -15.07
CA TYR A 28 15.26 3.81 -14.12
C TYR A 28 16.10 2.80 -13.33
N LEU A 29 17.28 2.38 -13.82
CA LEU A 29 18.21 1.50 -13.09
C LEU A 29 19.18 2.27 -12.18
N ASN A 30 19.27 3.59 -12.32
CA ASN A 30 20.14 4.40 -11.47
C ASN A 30 19.51 4.58 -10.06
N PRO A 31 20.04 3.94 -9.01
CA PRO A 31 19.45 4.04 -7.67
C PRO A 31 19.54 5.45 -7.08
N ASN A 32 20.44 6.29 -7.58
CA ASN A 32 20.65 7.66 -7.11
C ASN A 32 19.82 8.70 -7.88
N ALA A 33 19.13 8.30 -8.95
CA ALA A 33 18.24 9.20 -9.67
C ALA A 33 16.93 9.42 -8.87
N PRO A 34 16.30 10.59 -8.98
CA PRO A 34 14.99 10.85 -8.39
C PRO A 34 13.97 9.78 -8.81
N VAL A 35 13.11 9.37 -7.87
CA VAL A 35 12.14 8.29 -8.12
C VAL A 35 11.26 8.62 -9.34
N GLU A 36 10.83 9.87 -9.49
CA GLU A 36 9.95 10.26 -10.60
C GLU A 36 10.68 10.16 -11.96
N ASP A 37 11.96 10.52 -12.03
CA ASP A 37 12.75 10.39 -13.26
C ASP A 37 12.92 8.90 -13.65
N ARG A 38 13.09 8.04 -12.64
CA ARG A 38 13.13 6.58 -12.83
C ARG A 38 11.80 6.04 -13.34
N VAL A 39 10.70 6.53 -12.77
CA VAL A 39 9.32 6.16 -13.18
C VAL A 39 9.07 6.51 -14.64
N GLU A 40 9.35 7.75 -15.04
CA GLU A 40 9.08 8.20 -16.41
C GLU A 40 9.98 7.48 -17.45
N ASP A 41 11.25 7.26 -17.13
CA ASP A 41 12.15 6.49 -18.03
C ASP A 41 11.69 5.02 -18.18
N ALA A 42 11.30 4.36 -17.08
CA ALA A 42 10.76 3.01 -17.15
C ALA A 42 9.44 2.95 -17.95
N LEU A 43 8.52 3.86 -17.67
CA LEU A 43 7.21 3.95 -18.32
C LEU A 43 7.33 4.14 -19.84
N ALA A 44 8.25 4.99 -20.27
CA ALA A 44 8.50 5.26 -21.70
C ALA A 44 9.02 4.01 -22.46
N ARG A 45 9.67 3.06 -21.76
CA ARG A 45 10.21 1.83 -22.34
C ARG A 45 9.22 0.67 -22.38
N MET A 46 8.10 0.78 -21.66
CA MET A 46 7.12 -0.29 -21.51
C MET A 46 6.14 -0.33 -22.67
N THR A 47 5.79 -1.54 -23.09
CA THR A 47 4.68 -1.79 -24.00
C THR A 47 3.34 -1.71 -23.28
N THR A 48 2.25 -1.45 -24.02
CA THR A 48 0.89 -1.46 -23.46
C THR A 48 0.55 -2.77 -22.73
N ARG A 49 0.99 -3.92 -23.28
CA ARG A 49 0.76 -5.23 -22.64
C ARG A 49 1.51 -5.36 -21.31
N GLU A 50 2.73 -4.86 -21.21
CA GLU A 50 3.48 -4.85 -19.94
C GLU A 50 2.83 -3.96 -18.89
N LYS A 51 2.39 -2.77 -19.28
CA LYS A 51 1.66 -1.84 -18.38
C LYS A 51 0.37 -2.49 -17.85
N VAL A 52 -0.44 -3.08 -18.73
CA VAL A 52 -1.66 -3.81 -18.32
C VAL A 52 -1.30 -5.00 -17.41
N GLY A 53 -0.22 -5.73 -17.71
CA GLY A 53 0.21 -6.84 -16.86
C GLY A 53 0.48 -6.45 -15.41
N MET A 54 0.96 -5.22 -15.15
CA MET A 54 1.21 -4.73 -13.79
C MET A 54 -0.08 -4.41 -13.01
N THR A 55 -1.18 -4.13 -13.70
CA THR A 55 -2.44 -3.73 -13.06
C THR A 55 -3.27 -4.90 -12.53
N THR A 56 -2.80 -6.14 -12.67
CA THR A 56 -3.53 -7.33 -12.23
C THR A 56 -2.65 -8.32 -11.50
N ALA A 57 -3.27 -9.15 -10.67
CA ALA A 57 -2.61 -10.29 -10.07
C ALA A 57 -2.06 -11.28 -11.12
N GLN A 58 -1.00 -11.96 -10.75
CA GLN A 58 -0.46 -13.14 -11.44
C GLN A 58 -0.41 -14.37 -10.53
N SER A 59 -0.57 -14.16 -9.23
CA SER A 59 -0.67 -15.19 -8.21
C SER A 59 -1.64 -14.74 -7.10
N LYS A 60 -1.79 -15.51 -6.04
CA LYS A 60 -2.62 -15.13 -4.88
C LYS A 60 -2.19 -13.80 -4.27
N PHE A 61 -0.88 -13.53 -4.23
CA PHE A 61 -0.31 -12.36 -3.54
C PHE A 61 0.73 -11.59 -4.34
N SER A 62 0.78 -11.76 -5.68
CA SER A 62 1.68 -10.93 -6.49
C SER A 62 1.02 -10.37 -7.74
N SER A 63 1.47 -9.20 -8.17
CA SER A 63 1.21 -8.63 -9.49
C SER A 63 2.48 -8.65 -10.34
N ARG A 64 2.32 -8.58 -11.67
CA ARG A 64 3.44 -8.75 -12.61
C ARG A 64 4.42 -7.59 -12.55
N GLY A 65 5.72 -7.91 -12.66
CA GLY A 65 6.75 -6.98 -13.04
C GLY A 65 6.92 -6.88 -14.56
N VAL A 66 8.07 -6.34 -14.97
CA VAL A 66 8.49 -6.24 -16.39
C VAL A 66 9.85 -6.91 -16.55
N PRO A 67 9.91 -8.26 -16.67
CA PRO A 67 11.18 -9.00 -16.70
C PRO A 67 12.14 -8.54 -17.79
N ARG A 68 11.64 -8.14 -18.96
CA ARG A 68 12.45 -7.58 -20.06
C ARG A 68 13.25 -6.34 -19.66
N LEU A 69 12.73 -5.57 -18.70
CA LEU A 69 13.40 -4.39 -18.14
C LEU A 69 14.08 -4.65 -16.79
N GLY A 70 14.06 -5.89 -16.29
CA GLY A 70 14.58 -6.20 -14.96
C GLY A 70 13.75 -5.59 -13.82
N ILE A 71 12.52 -5.17 -14.09
CA ILE A 71 11.60 -4.64 -13.07
C ILE A 71 10.90 -5.82 -12.41
N PRO A 72 11.06 -6.01 -11.09
CA PRO A 72 10.50 -7.16 -10.38
C PRO A 72 8.98 -7.09 -10.26
N GLU A 73 8.38 -8.22 -9.92
CA GLU A 73 7.00 -8.34 -9.51
C GLU A 73 6.78 -7.68 -8.14
N VAL A 74 5.53 -7.29 -7.85
CA VAL A 74 5.14 -6.71 -6.56
C VAL A 74 4.51 -7.80 -5.69
N TRP A 75 5.10 -8.05 -4.52
CA TRP A 75 4.62 -9.02 -3.55
C TRP A 75 3.85 -8.36 -2.41
N HIS A 76 2.63 -8.84 -2.20
CA HIS A 76 1.77 -8.45 -1.09
C HIS A 76 1.86 -9.48 0.04
N THR A 77 1.50 -9.07 1.25
CA THR A 77 1.30 -9.99 2.38
C THR A 77 0.20 -9.48 3.28
N ASP A 78 -0.68 -10.39 3.71
CA ASP A 78 -1.63 -10.10 4.77
C ASP A 78 -0.94 -10.00 6.11
N GLY A 79 -1.68 -9.41 7.04
CA GLY A 79 -1.45 -9.46 8.46
C GLY A 79 -1.04 -8.14 9.07
N PRO A 80 -2.02 -7.29 9.50
CA PRO A 80 -1.72 -6.12 10.31
C PRO A 80 -1.22 -6.46 11.72
N HIS A 81 -1.33 -7.73 12.15
CA HIS A 81 -0.91 -8.23 13.48
C HIS A 81 0.22 -9.27 13.42
N GLY A 82 0.73 -9.55 12.23
CA GLY A 82 1.79 -10.53 11.98
C GLY A 82 1.78 -10.97 10.53
N ILE A 83 2.95 -11.25 9.98
CA ILE A 83 3.09 -11.60 8.56
C ILE A 83 2.57 -13.02 8.33
N ARG A 84 1.52 -13.17 7.53
CA ARG A 84 0.94 -14.48 7.25
C ARG A 84 1.92 -15.45 6.60
N PRO A 85 1.74 -16.79 6.80
CA PRO A 85 2.46 -17.79 6.02
C PRO A 85 2.23 -17.64 4.52
N GLU A 86 3.22 -18.05 3.72
CA GLU A 86 3.08 -18.09 2.27
C GLU A 86 2.05 -19.12 1.85
N VAL A 87 1.32 -18.80 0.80
CA VAL A 87 0.40 -19.75 0.14
C VAL A 87 0.99 -20.20 -1.19
N LEU A 88 0.46 -21.29 -1.72
CA LEU A 88 0.78 -21.76 -3.06
C LEU A 88 0.41 -20.68 -4.10
N TRP A 89 1.04 -20.76 -5.26
CA TRP A 89 0.93 -19.74 -6.30
C TRP A 89 -0.53 -19.43 -6.69
N ASP A 90 -1.31 -20.49 -6.94
CA ASP A 90 -2.69 -20.39 -7.41
C ASP A 90 -3.74 -20.89 -6.40
N GLU A 91 -3.31 -21.32 -5.21
CA GLU A 91 -4.19 -21.92 -4.20
C GLU A 91 -4.04 -21.21 -2.84
N TRP A 92 -5.02 -21.44 -1.95
CA TRP A 92 -5.02 -20.86 -0.60
C TRP A 92 -4.29 -21.71 0.44
N ASP A 93 -3.83 -22.91 0.05
CA ASP A 93 -3.07 -23.78 0.94
C ASP A 93 -1.69 -23.20 1.24
N GLN A 94 -1.21 -23.44 2.46
CA GLN A 94 0.10 -22.94 2.87
C GLN A 94 1.21 -23.62 2.09
N ALA A 95 2.21 -22.84 1.67
CA ALA A 95 3.37 -23.35 0.96
C ALA A 95 4.32 -24.16 1.86
N GLY A 96 4.22 -23.99 3.18
CA GLY A 96 5.00 -24.77 4.14
C GLY A 96 6.48 -24.36 4.17
N TRP A 97 6.79 -23.10 3.96
CA TRP A 97 8.18 -22.61 4.00
C TRP A 97 8.71 -22.57 5.45
N THR A 98 9.98 -22.80 5.61
CA THR A 98 10.63 -22.80 6.94
C THR A 98 10.68 -21.42 7.61
N ASN A 99 10.54 -20.35 6.83
CA ASN A 99 10.52 -18.96 7.30
C ASN A 99 9.10 -18.38 7.44
N ASP A 100 8.09 -19.24 7.53
CA ASP A 100 6.68 -18.82 7.65
C ASP A 100 6.28 -18.39 9.06
N SER A 101 7.10 -18.65 10.08
CA SER A 101 6.87 -18.10 11.41
C SER A 101 6.88 -16.58 11.40
N CYS A 102 6.12 -15.98 12.31
CA CYS A 102 6.13 -14.51 12.50
C CYS A 102 5.92 -14.17 13.97
N THR A 103 6.24 -12.94 14.34
CA THR A 103 5.85 -12.40 15.64
C THR A 103 4.35 -12.10 15.64
N ALA A 104 3.62 -12.64 16.62
CA ALA A 104 2.23 -12.27 16.86
C ALA A 104 2.20 -10.95 17.64
N PHE A 105 1.89 -9.86 16.95
CA PHE A 105 1.69 -8.55 17.57
C PHE A 105 0.27 -8.40 18.13
N PRO A 106 0.05 -7.51 19.13
CA PRO A 106 -1.28 -7.27 19.67
C PRO A 106 -2.26 -6.78 18.61
N ALA A 107 -3.55 -6.98 18.84
CA ALA A 107 -4.61 -6.41 18.02
C ALA A 107 -4.49 -4.88 17.94
N LEU A 108 -4.87 -4.27 16.80
CA LEU A 108 -4.70 -2.81 16.62
C LEU A 108 -5.54 -1.99 17.59
N ILE A 109 -6.66 -2.53 18.07
CA ILE A 109 -7.44 -1.88 19.13
C ILE A 109 -6.65 -1.80 20.44
N ASN A 110 -5.83 -2.81 20.78
CA ASN A 110 -4.92 -2.76 21.92
C ASN A 110 -3.80 -1.74 21.67
N LEU A 111 -3.22 -1.70 20.46
CA LEU A 111 -2.23 -0.68 20.11
C LEU A 111 -2.81 0.73 20.28
N ALA A 112 -4.02 0.98 19.81
CA ALA A 112 -4.65 2.29 19.94
C ALA A 112 -4.94 2.65 21.42
N ALA A 113 -5.28 1.66 22.25
CA ALA A 113 -5.49 1.84 23.68
C ALA A 113 -4.23 2.28 24.46
N THR A 114 -3.05 2.13 23.89
CA THR A 114 -1.81 2.69 24.47
C THR A 114 -1.78 4.22 24.47
N TRP A 115 -2.46 4.88 23.54
CA TRP A 115 -2.41 6.33 23.27
C TRP A 115 -0.99 6.84 23.01
N ASP A 116 -0.07 5.92 22.71
CA ASP A 116 1.36 6.21 22.58
C ASP A 116 1.83 6.04 21.12
N LYS A 117 2.22 7.16 20.52
CA LYS A 117 2.72 7.20 19.13
C LYS A 117 4.05 6.45 18.96
N GLU A 118 4.88 6.38 20.00
CA GLU A 118 6.16 5.65 19.96
C GLU A 118 5.89 4.14 19.92
N MET A 119 4.89 3.65 20.64
CA MET A 119 4.44 2.26 20.55
C MET A 119 3.91 1.93 19.16
N SER A 120 3.19 2.86 18.53
CA SER A 120 2.73 2.67 17.15
C SER A 120 3.88 2.67 16.14
N LEU A 121 4.87 3.54 16.29
CA LEU A 121 6.08 3.54 15.47
C LEU A 121 6.88 2.26 15.66
N LEU A 122 7.04 1.80 16.89
CA LEU A 122 7.71 0.54 17.22
C LEU A 122 7.01 -0.65 16.59
N TYR A 123 5.69 -0.69 16.67
CA TYR A 123 4.87 -1.73 16.04
C TYR A 123 5.11 -1.77 14.53
N GLY A 124 4.90 -0.63 13.84
CA GLY A 124 5.07 -0.52 12.40
C GLY A 124 6.51 -0.86 11.96
N THR A 125 7.51 -0.44 12.73
CA THR A 125 8.93 -0.77 12.45
C THR A 125 9.16 -2.28 12.52
N SER A 126 8.72 -2.92 13.60
CA SER A 126 8.97 -4.35 13.84
C SER A 126 8.27 -5.25 12.82
N ILE A 127 6.99 -4.99 12.52
CA ILE A 127 6.27 -5.77 11.52
C ILE A 127 6.79 -5.50 10.10
N GLY A 128 7.22 -4.27 9.81
CA GLY A 128 7.82 -3.89 8.54
C GLY A 128 9.17 -4.59 8.32
N GLU A 129 9.97 -4.82 9.37
CA GLU A 129 11.21 -5.60 9.29
C GLU A 129 10.94 -7.06 8.91
N GLU A 130 9.92 -7.70 9.50
CA GLU A 130 9.55 -9.07 9.14
C GLU A 130 8.98 -9.16 7.71
N ALA A 131 8.18 -8.20 7.29
CA ALA A 131 7.69 -8.12 5.92
C ALA A 131 8.85 -7.98 4.93
N ARG A 132 9.82 -7.10 5.22
CA ARG A 132 10.99 -6.92 4.36
C ARG A 132 11.88 -8.17 4.32
N TYR A 133 12.08 -8.85 5.45
CA TYR A 133 12.82 -10.10 5.50
C TYR A 133 12.24 -11.15 4.53
N ARG A 134 10.90 -11.21 4.45
CA ARG A 134 10.20 -12.07 3.50
C ARG A 134 10.08 -11.48 2.09
N LYS A 135 10.80 -10.39 1.79
CA LYS A 135 10.83 -9.73 0.48
C LYS A 135 9.45 -9.25 0.02
N LYS A 136 8.61 -8.82 0.97
CA LYS A 136 7.32 -8.23 0.63
C LYS A 136 7.46 -6.75 0.32
N ASP A 137 6.73 -6.31 -0.71
CA ASP A 137 6.70 -4.92 -1.13
C ASP A 137 5.56 -4.15 -0.47
N ILE A 138 4.43 -4.83 -0.25
CA ILE A 138 3.21 -4.23 0.31
C ILE A 138 2.71 -5.09 1.47
N LEU A 139 2.65 -4.50 2.66
CA LEU A 139 1.95 -5.04 3.82
C LEU A 139 0.49 -4.56 3.80
N LEU A 140 -0.46 -5.50 3.79
CA LEU A 140 -1.90 -5.20 3.79
C LEU A 140 -2.38 -4.82 5.20
N GLY A 141 -2.00 -3.63 5.60
CA GLY A 141 -2.25 -3.02 6.89
C GLY A 141 -1.64 -1.63 7.01
N PRO A 142 -2.07 -0.88 8.03
CA PRO A 142 -3.03 -1.21 9.08
C PRO A 142 -4.50 -1.07 8.64
N GLY A 143 -5.41 -1.72 9.40
CA GLY A 143 -6.85 -1.47 9.32
C GLY A 143 -7.23 -0.24 10.17
N VAL A 144 -8.08 0.64 9.61
CA VAL A 144 -8.45 1.90 10.29
C VAL A 144 -9.94 2.25 10.19
N ASN A 145 -10.78 1.29 9.82
CA ASN A 145 -12.23 1.53 9.82
C ASN A 145 -12.72 1.80 11.24
N ILE A 146 -13.69 2.70 11.38
CA ILE A 146 -14.23 3.05 12.69
C ILE A 146 -15.12 1.93 13.23
N CYS A 147 -14.90 1.51 14.46
CA CYS A 147 -15.73 0.52 15.17
C CYS A 147 -17.08 1.11 15.52
N ARG A 148 -18.09 0.93 14.66
CA ARG A 148 -19.45 1.50 14.84
C ARG A 148 -20.35 0.64 15.70
N THR A 149 -20.08 -0.65 15.76
CA THR A 149 -20.87 -1.63 16.50
C THR A 149 -19.96 -2.74 17.02
N PRO A 150 -20.19 -3.28 18.20
CA PRO A 150 -19.43 -4.41 18.71
C PRO A 150 -19.62 -5.69 17.86
N TYR A 151 -20.68 -5.76 17.06
CA TYR A 151 -21.00 -6.92 16.24
C TYR A 151 -20.25 -6.99 14.89
N ASN A 152 -19.43 -5.99 14.56
CA ASN A 152 -18.56 -6.08 13.41
C ASN A 152 -17.45 -7.13 13.66
N GLY A 153 -17.40 -8.18 12.89
CA GLY A 153 -16.48 -9.30 13.05
C GLY A 153 -14.99 -8.98 12.93
N ARG A 154 -14.61 -7.74 12.59
CA ARG A 154 -13.22 -7.29 12.38
C ARG A 154 -12.81 -6.09 13.26
N ASN A 155 -13.54 -5.79 14.32
CA ASN A 155 -13.17 -4.68 15.21
C ASN A 155 -11.76 -4.83 15.82
N PHE A 156 -11.31 -6.07 16.06
CA PHE A 156 -9.96 -6.33 16.56
C PHE A 156 -8.86 -5.84 15.60
N GLU A 157 -9.15 -5.78 14.31
CA GLU A 157 -8.21 -5.38 13.25
C GLU A 157 -8.12 -3.86 13.09
N TYR A 158 -8.97 -3.10 13.77
CA TYR A 158 -9.09 -1.64 13.65
C TYR A 158 -8.62 -0.92 14.92
N MET A 159 -8.47 0.42 14.84
CA MET A 159 -7.88 1.22 15.92
C MET A 159 -8.92 1.84 16.88
N GLY A 160 -10.21 1.44 16.76
CA GLY A 160 -11.25 1.87 17.71
C GLY A 160 -12.35 2.72 17.10
N GLU A 161 -13.06 3.43 17.97
CA GLU A 161 -14.28 4.20 17.65
C GLU A 161 -13.98 5.68 17.35
N ASP A 162 -12.86 6.19 17.87
CA ASP A 162 -12.49 7.60 17.77
C ASP A 162 -11.65 7.86 16.51
N PRO A 163 -12.19 8.66 15.54
CA PRO A 163 -11.47 8.98 14.32
C PRO A 163 -10.20 9.82 14.55
N PHE A 164 -10.15 10.63 15.62
CA PHE A 164 -8.96 11.41 15.95
C PHE A 164 -7.84 10.52 16.49
N LEU A 165 -8.15 9.65 17.46
CA LEU A 165 -7.18 8.71 18.00
C LEU A 165 -6.64 7.78 16.89
N SER A 166 -7.55 7.19 16.11
CA SER A 166 -7.16 6.34 14.96
C SER A 166 -6.26 7.09 13.99
N GLY A 167 -6.55 8.36 13.68
CA GLY A 167 -5.71 9.22 12.85
C GLY A 167 -4.32 9.47 13.45
N LYS A 168 -4.21 9.66 14.76
CA LYS A 168 -2.91 9.90 15.43
C LYS A 168 -2.08 8.64 15.59
N MET A 169 -2.70 7.48 15.68
CA MET A 169 -2.01 6.20 15.82
C MET A 169 -1.60 5.60 14.46
N VAL A 170 -2.38 5.80 13.40
CA VAL A 170 -2.05 5.26 12.07
C VAL A 170 -0.79 5.89 11.46
N VAL A 171 -0.55 7.18 11.70
CA VAL A 171 0.60 7.92 11.12
C VAL A 171 1.94 7.26 11.48
N PRO A 172 2.32 7.08 12.76
CA PRO A 172 3.58 6.45 13.10
C PRO A 172 3.64 4.96 12.70
N TYR A 173 2.51 4.24 12.68
CA TYR A 173 2.49 2.87 12.14
C TYR A 173 2.94 2.85 10.67
N VAL A 174 2.33 3.67 9.83
CA VAL A 174 2.66 3.79 8.41
C VAL A 174 4.14 4.14 8.22
N GLN A 175 4.62 5.14 8.95
CA GLN A 175 6.02 5.58 8.88
C GLN A 175 6.99 4.46 9.30
N GLY A 176 6.65 3.71 10.35
CA GLY A 176 7.45 2.57 10.83
C GLY A 176 7.56 1.45 9.79
N VAL A 177 6.46 1.07 9.14
CA VAL A 177 6.46 0.07 8.06
C VAL A 177 7.30 0.55 6.88
N GLN A 178 7.07 1.78 6.42
CA GLN A 178 7.70 2.32 5.20
C GLN A 178 9.19 2.62 5.37
N LYS A 179 9.65 2.87 6.59
CA LYS A 179 11.08 2.98 6.91
C LYS A 179 11.87 1.75 6.45
N ASN A 180 11.24 0.59 6.43
CA ASN A 180 11.83 -0.68 6.00
C ASN A 180 11.80 -0.89 4.47
N GLY A 181 11.26 0.05 3.69
CA GLY A 181 11.06 -0.12 2.25
C GLY A 181 9.94 -1.11 1.94
N VAL A 182 8.91 -1.12 2.77
CA VAL A 182 7.66 -1.85 2.57
C VAL A 182 6.52 -0.84 2.56
N ALA A 183 5.64 -0.89 1.58
CA ALA A 183 4.48 -0.02 1.54
C ALA A 183 3.44 -0.44 2.58
N ALA A 184 3.02 0.47 3.45
CA ALA A 184 1.84 0.27 4.27
C ALA A 184 0.60 0.46 3.41
N CYS A 185 -0.25 -0.57 3.32
CA CYS A 185 -1.50 -0.55 2.58
C CYS A 185 -2.67 -0.36 3.54
N VAL A 186 -3.04 0.89 3.79
CA VAL A 186 -4.08 1.24 4.76
C VAL A 186 -5.45 0.81 4.27
N LYS A 187 -6.24 0.12 5.11
CA LYS A 187 -7.46 -0.58 4.72
C LYS A 187 -8.59 -0.45 5.74
N HIS A 188 -9.83 -0.65 5.33
CA HIS A 188 -10.39 -0.87 4.00
C HIS A 188 -11.12 0.39 3.58
N PHE A 189 -10.71 1.01 2.50
CA PHE A 189 -11.17 2.32 2.06
C PHE A 189 -12.44 2.20 1.18
N ALA A 190 -13.61 2.61 1.66
CA ALA A 190 -13.92 3.17 2.96
C ALA A 190 -15.28 2.64 3.45
N VAL A 191 -15.69 3.08 4.63
CA VAL A 191 -17.00 2.77 5.24
C VAL A 191 -17.33 1.27 5.33
N ASN A 192 -16.32 0.42 5.50
CA ASN A 192 -16.47 -1.02 5.74
C ASN A 192 -16.62 -1.30 7.24
N ASN A 193 -17.82 -1.09 7.76
CA ASN A 193 -18.11 -1.17 9.19
C ASN A 193 -19.02 -2.34 9.54
N GLN A 194 -19.22 -3.29 8.62
CA GLN A 194 -20.03 -4.48 8.75
C GLN A 194 -19.46 -5.62 7.91
N GLU A 195 -19.25 -6.79 8.51
CA GLU A 195 -18.75 -7.98 7.80
C GLU A 195 -19.88 -8.89 7.30
N PHE A 196 -21.06 -8.83 7.93
CA PHE A 196 -22.22 -9.58 7.43
C PHE A 196 -22.63 -9.06 6.05
N GLN A 197 -22.64 -9.95 5.06
CA GLN A 197 -22.91 -9.63 3.64
C GLN A 197 -22.03 -8.47 3.09
N ARG A 198 -20.80 -8.37 3.52
CA ARG A 198 -19.88 -7.26 3.18
C ARG A 198 -19.73 -6.99 1.67
N THR A 199 -19.93 -8.01 0.83
CA THR A 199 -19.86 -7.89 -0.64
C THR A 199 -21.15 -7.36 -1.28
N GLN A 200 -22.21 -7.13 -0.49
CA GLN A 200 -23.52 -6.65 -0.93
C GLN A 200 -24.02 -5.45 -0.09
N SER A 201 -23.39 -5.22 1.05
CA SER A 201 -23.75 -4.14 1.96
C SER A 201 -23.52 -2.77 1.31
N ASN A 202 -24.52 -1.91 1.35
CA ASN A 202 -24.46 -0.55 0.84
C ASN A 202 -24.46 0.45 2.01
N SER A 203 -23.33 1.10 2.23
CA SER A 203 -23.19 2.14 3.25
C SER A 203 -23.73 3.46 2.69
N VAL A 204 -24.92 3.87 3.18
CA VAL A 204 -25.53 5.16 2.84
C VAL A 204 -25.10 6.18 3.87
N VAL A 205 -24.25 7.12 3.50
CA VAL A 205 -23.63 8.09 4.37
C VAL A 205 -23.61 9.46 3.71
N ASP A 206 -24.01 10.51 4.43
CA ASP A 206 -23.90 11.90 3.97
C ASP A 206 -22.44 12.38 4.00
N ASP A 207 -22.16 13.45 3.28
CA ASP A 207 -20.79 13.96 3.10
C ASP A 207 -20.16 14.43 4.40
N ARG A 208 -20.93 15.07 5.30
CA ARG A 208 -20.42 15.53 6.59
C ARG A 208 -19.96 14.35 7.45
N THR A 209 -20.83 13.36 7.61
CA THR A 209 -20.52 12.15 8.39
C THR A 209 -19.35 11.38 7.77
N LEU A 210 -19.29 11.28 6.43
CA LEU A 210 -18.16 10.67 5.74
C LEU A 210 -16.84 11.33 6.11
N HIS A 211 -16.77 12.67 6.01
CA HIS A 211 -15.54 13.44 6.24
C HIS A 211 -15.17 13.64 7.71
N GLU A 212 -16.13 13.65 8.63
CA GLU A 212 -15.87 13.85 10.06
C GLU A 212 -15.58 12.55 10.82
N ILE A 213 -16.15 11.41 10.37
CA ILE A 213 -16.08 10.14 11.11
C ILE A 213 -15.27 9.07 10.34
N TYR A 214 -15.59 8.81 9.07
CA TYR A 214 -15.06 7.62 8.38
C TYR A 214 -13.74 7.85 7.66
N LEU A 215 -13.47 9.05 7.21
CA LEU A 215 -12.28 9.36 6.42
C LEU A 215 -11.07 9.93 7.21
N PRO A 216 -11.19 10.49 8.43
CA PRO A 216 -10.05 11.18 9.07
C PRO A 216 -8.82 10.31 9.26
N ALA A 217 -8.97 9.04 9.65
CA ALA A 217 -7.84 8.13 9.82
C ALA A 217 -7.12 7.84 8.50
N PHE A 218 -7.86 7.64 7.41
CA PHE A 218 -7.28 7.48 6.07
C PHE A 218 -6.59 8.75 5.58
N LYS A 219 -7.22 9.91 5.81
CA LYS A 219 -6.63 11.20 5.46
C LYS A 219 -5.31 11.43 6.19
N ALA A 220 -5.26 11.17 7.50
CA ALA A 220 -4.04 11.27 8.29
C ALA A 220 -2.96 10.30 7.79
N ALA A 221 -3.32 9.05 7.48
CA ALA A 221 -2.40 8.07 6.92
C ALA A 221 -1.76 8.56 5.61
N VAL A 222 -2.55 9.20 4.74
CA VAL A 222 -2.07 9.72 3.44
C VAL A 222 -1.27 10.99 3.63
N GLN A 223 -1.84 12.02 4.28
CA GLN A 223 -1.26 13.37 4.30
C GLN A 223 -0.18 13.57 5.38
N GLU A 224 -0.32 12.94 6.54
CA GLU A 224 0.66 13.03 7.64
C GLU A 224 1.60 11.81 7.63
N GLY A 225 1.08 10.61 7.36
CA GLY A 225 1.84 9.35 7.34
C GLY A 225 2.59 9.09 6.04
N GLY A 226 2.16 9.71 4.94
CA GLY A 226 2.73 9.51 3.61
C GLY A 226 2.55 8.07 3.09
N ALA A 227 1.38 7.46 3.32
CA ALA A 227 1.08 6.09 2.90
C ALA A 227 1.34 5.86 1.40
N TRP A 228 1.95 4.74 1.04
CA TRP A 228 2.26 4.39 -0.35
C TRP A 228 1.22 3.48 -0.99
N ALA A 229 0.34 2.89 -0.20
CA ALA A 229 -0.74 2.04 -0.70
C ALA A 229 -2.03 2.23 0.10
N ILE A 230 -3.17 2.06 -0.59
CA ILE A 230 -4.51 2.04 0.00
C ILE A 230 -5.25 0.83 -0.58
N MET A 231 -6.00 0.10 0.26
CA MET A 231 -6.87 -0.98 -0.20
C MET A 231 -8.32 -0.53 -0.22
N GLY A 232 -8.98 -0.67 -1.39
CA GLY A 232 -10.42 -0.49 -1.51
C GLY A 232 -11.18 -1.58 -0.75
N SER A 233 -12.38 -1.27 -0.26
CA SER A 233 -13.20 -2.21 0.50
C SER A 233 -14.24 -2.92 -0.36
N TYR A 234 -14.82 -4.03 0.17
CA TYR A 234 -15.78 -4.86 -0.55
C TYR A 234 -17.16 -4.23 -0.74
N ASN A 235 -17.60 -3.43 0.24
CA ASN A 235 -18.94 -2.87 0.29
C ASN A 235 -19.16 -1.77 -0.74
N LEU A 236 -20.43 -1.41 -0.92
CA LEU A 236 -20.82 -0.24 -1.70
C LEU A 236 -20.84 1.00 -0.77
N TYR A 237 -20.56 2.15 -1.36
CA TYR A 237 -20.84 3.46 -0.80
C TYR A 237 -21.79 4.20 -1.75
N ASN A 238 -22.96 4.53 -1.24
CA ASN A 238 -24.02 5.20 -2.01
C ASN A 238 -24.29 4.55 -3.38
N GLY A 239 -24.34 3.21 -3.41
CA GLY A 239 -24.71 2.41 -4.57
C GLY A 239 -23.57 2.03 -5.51
N GLN A 240 -22.30 2.46 -5.27
CA GLN A 240 -21.15 2.09 -6.07
C GLN A 240 -20.11 1.32 -5.23
N TYR A 241 -19.55 0.24 -5.78
CA TYR A 241 -18.53 -0.55 -5.09
C TYR A 241 -17.25 0.25 -4.83
N ASN A 242 -16.74 0.17 -3.61
CA ASN A 242 -15.63 1.02 -3.15
C ASN A 242 -14.32 0.78 -3.89
N CYS A 243 -14.03 -0.46 -4.32
CA CYS A 243 -12.82 -0.74 -5.10
C CYS A 243 -12.74 0.01 -6.44
N HIS A 244 -13.84 0.59 -6.91
CA HIS A 244 -13.89 1.42 -8.11
C HIS A 244 -14.90 2.58 -8.00
N ASN A 245 -15.06 3.10 -6.78
CA ASN A 245 -15.91 4.25 -6.49
C ASN A 245 -15.20 5.54 -6.89
N LYS A 246 -15.74 6.23 -7.90
CA LYS A 246 -15.13 7.46 -8.44
C LYS A 246 -14.95 8.54 -7.37
N LYS A 247 -15.99 8.81 -6.56
CA LYS A 247 -15.94 9.84 -5.53
C LYS A 247 -14.84 9.56 -4.50
N LEU A 248 -14.73 8.31 -4.05
CA LEU A 248 -13.74 7.95 -3.04
C LEU A 248 -12.32 7.94 -3.61
N LEU A 249 -12.09 7.27 -4.76
CA LEU A 249 -10.74 7.01 -5.26
C LEU A 249 -10.18 8.16 -6.11
N VAL A 250 -11.01 8.78 -6.94
CA VAL A 250 -10.55 9.84 -7.85
C VAL A 250 -10.69 11.20 -7.20
N ASP A 251 -11.90 11.54 -6.75
CA ASP A 251 -12.18 12.90 -6.33
C ASP A 251 -11.54 13.18 -4.96
N ILE A 252 -11.74 12.32 -3.95
CA ILE A 252 -11.23 12.51 -2.59
C ILE A 252 -9.78 12.05 -2.46
N LEU A 253 -9.50 10.75 -2.69
CA LEU A 253 -8.18 10.17 -2.38
C LEU A 253 -7.08 10.75 -3.27
N LYS A 254 -7.23 10.63 -4.59
CA LYS A 254 -6.20 11.08 -5.56
C LYS A 254 -6.27 12.59 -5.81
N GLY A 255 -7.47 13.18 -5.81
CA GLY A 255 -7.70 14.60 -6.03
C GLY A 255 -7.45 15.45 -4.79
N ASP A 256 -8.37 15.46 -3.84
CA ASP A 256 -8.33 16.37 -2.69
C ASP A 256 -7.15 16.12 -1.76
N TRP A 257 -6.76 14.84 -1.55
CA TRP A 257 -5.66 14.50 -0.66
C TRP A 257 -4.30 14.40 -1.35
N GLY A 258 -4.27 14.40 -2.69
CA GLY A 258 -3.02 14.32 -3.47
C GLY A 258 -2.30 12.98 -3.34
N PHE A 259 -3.03 11.87 -3.12
CA PHE A 259 -2.43 10.56 -2.96
C PHE A 259 -1.68 10.13 -4.23
N ASP A 260 -0.37 9.90 -4.11
CA ASP A 260 0.51 9.51 -5.21
C ASP A 260 0.83 8.01 -5.25
N GLY A 261 0.39 7.26 -4.23
CA GLY A 261 0.60 5.83 -4.12
C GLY A 261 -0.36 4.99 -4.95
N VAL A 262 -0.37 3.68 -4.68
CA VAL A 262 -1.15 2.68 -5.40
C VAL A 262 -2.45 2.32 -4.68
N VAL A 263 -3.55 2.22 -5.42
CA VAL A 263 -4.83 1.67 -4.93
C VAL A 263 -4.92 0.20 -5.33
N VAL A 264 -5.04 -0.67 -4.34
CA VAL A 264 -5.19 -2.11 -4.51
C VAL A 264 -6.64 -2.50 -4.21
N SER A 265 -7.27 -3.37 -4.99
CA SER A 265 -8.58 -3.92 -4.62
C SER A 265 -8.43 -4.88 -3.44
N ASP A 266 -9.44 -4.97 -2.58
CA ASP A 266 -9.57 -6.17 -1.76
C ASP A 266 -9.80 -7.40 -2.67
N TRP A 267 -9.47 -8.61 -2.18
CA TRP A 267 -9.46 -9.84 -2.99
C TRP A 267 -10.85 -10.20 -3.52
N GLY A 268 -11.06 -9.98 -4.83
CA GLY A 268 -12.36 -10.13 -5.48
C GLY A 268 -13.30 -8.93 -5.29
N GLY A 269 -12.78 -7.79 -4.85
CA GLY A 269 -13.54 -6.54 -4.69
C GLY A 269 -13.81 -5.79 -5.99
N CYS A 270 -13.09 -6.10 -7.07
CA CYS A 270 -13.36 -5.55 -8.40
C CYS A 270 -14.58 -6.24 -9.03
N ARG A 271 -15.55 -5.47 -9.51
CA ARG A 271 -16.85 -5.97 -10.01
C ARG A 271 -17.22 -5.47 -11.40
N ASP A 272 -16.57 -4.44 -11.89
CA ASP A 272 -16.86 -3.82 -13.18
C ASP A 272 -15.57 -3.36 -13.87
N SER A 273 -15.40 -3.74 -15.15
CA SER A 273 -14.19 -3.41 -15.91
C SER A 273 -14.07 -1.93 -16.23
N GLU A 274 -15.18 -1.30 -16.61
CA GLU A 274 -15.16 0.11 -17.02
C GLU A 274 -14.90 1.03 -15.82
N GLU A 275 -15.59 0.78 -14.71
CA GLU A 275 -15.40 1.54 -13.48
C GLU A 275 -13.98 1.33 -12.92
N ALA A 276 -13.47 0.09 -12.87
CA ALA A 276 -12.12 -0.19 -12.39
C ALA A 276 -11.05 0.55 -13.20
N ILE A 277 -11.21 0.58 -14.53
CA ILE A 277 -10.27 1.25 -15.43
C ILE A 277 -10.32 2.77 -15.26
N LYS A 278 -11.53 3.36 -15.20
CA LYS A 278 -11.73 4.81 -15.20
C LYS A 278 -11.68 5.46 -13.81
N ASN A 279 -12.06 4.73 -12.78
CA ASN A 279 -12.34 5.29 -11.45
C ASN A 279 -11.22 5.06 -10.42
N GLY A 280 -9.98 4.87 -10.87
CA GLY A 280 -8.83 5.03 -9.99
C GLY A 280 -8.32 3.77 -9.27
N LEU A 281 -8.86 2.56 -9.53
CA LEU A 281 -8.22 1.31 -9.11
C LEU A 281 -6.90 1.13 -9.87
N ASP A 282 -5.81 0.75 -9.20
CA ASP A 282 -4.50 0.60 -9.85
C ASP A 282 -4.08 -0.87 -9.97
N ILE A 283 -4.35 -1.70 -8.96
CA ILE A 283 -4.07 -3.15 -8.99
C ILE A 283 -5.31 -3.93 -8.59
N GLU A 284 -5.73 -4.85 -9.45
CA GLU A 284 -6.82 -5.78 -9.21
C GLU A 284 -6.29 -7.10 -8.66
N MET A 285 -6.79 -7.51 -7.48
CA MET A 285 -6.38 -8.73 -6.79
C MET A 285 -7.56 -9.67 -6.54
N GLY A 286 -7.31 -10.97 -6.65
CA GLY A 286 -8.21 -12.02 -6.19
C GLY A 286 -9.57 -12.13 -6.90
N THR A 287 -9.75 -11.54 -8.07
CA THR A 287 -11.04 -11.51 -8.77
C THR A 287 -11.48 -12.90 -9.23
N TRP A 288 -12.76 -13.18 -9.03
CA TRP A 288 -13.43 -14.40 -9.45
C TRP A 288 -14.27 -14.08 -10.69
N THR A 289 -13.73 -14.28 -11.87
CA THR A 289 -14.45 -14.06 -13.13
C THR A 289 -14.77 -15.39 -13.83
N ASN A 290 -15.88 -15.44 -14.57
CA ASN A 290 -16.25 -16.55 -15.45
C ASN A 290 -16.22 -17.92 -14.76
N GLY A 291 -16.67 -18.00 -13.50
CA GLY A 291 -16.70 -19.25 -12.74
C GLY A 291 -15.34 -19.73 -12.22
N LEU A 292 -14.34 -18.88 -12.21
CA LEU A 292 -13.03 -19.17 -11.62
C LEU A 292 -13.19 -19.53 -10.16
N ARG A 293 -13.01 -20.81 -9.87
CA ARG A 293 -12.93 -21.35 -8.50
C ARG A 293 -11.53 -21.91 -8.32
N GLY A 294 -10.74 -21.30 -7.47
CA GLY A 294 -9.32 -21.63 -7.41
C GLY A 294 -8.63 -21.14 -8.69
N ALA A 295 -7.64 -20.33 -8.58
CA ALA A 295 -7.06 -19.68 -9.73
C ALA A 295 -6.05 -20.63 -10.39
N ALA A 296 -6.39 -21.22 -11.49
CA ALA A 296 -5.36 -21.63 -12.44
C ALA A 296 -4.66 -20.38 -13.00
N SER A 297 -3.35 -20.45 -13.27
CA SER A 297 -2.54 -19.28 -13.64
C SER A 297 -3.03 -18.52 -14.88
N ASP A 298 -3.67 -19.19 -15.84
CA ASP A 298 -4.26 -18.57 -17.02
C ASP A 298 -5.60 -17.86 -16.73
N SER A 299 -6.23 -18.11 -15.59
CA SER A 299 -7.44 -17.45 -15.12
C SER A 299 -7.26 -15.95 -14.88
N TYR A 300 -6.06 -15.52 -14.51
CA TYR A 300 -5.73 -14.10 -14.30
C TYR A 300 -5.91 -13.24 -15.55
N ARG A 301 -5.86 -13.83 -16.73
CA ARG A 301 -6.11 -13.13 -18.00
C ARG A 301 -7.56 -12.67 -18.14
N ASN A 302 -8.49 -13.28 -17.42
CA ASN A 302 -9.91 -12.96 -17.42
C ASN A 302 -10.29 -11.85 -16.41
N TYR A 303 -9.33 -11.38 -15.62
CA TYR A 303 -9.57 -10.29 -14.67
C TYR A 303 -10.01 -9.01 -15.41
N HIS A 304 -10.77 -8.16 -14.72
CA HIS A 304 -11.37 -6.95 -15.29
C HIS A 304 -10.32 -6.01 -15.92
N MET A 305 -9.16 -5.90 -15.28
CA MET A 305 -8.05 -5.05 -15.73
C MET A 305 -6.96 -5.79 -16.51
N ALA A 306 -7.21 -7.05 -16.95
CA ALA A 306 -6.30 -7.86 -17.76
C ALA A 306 -6.62 -7.80 -19.27
N ASP A 307 -6.90 -8.94 -19.91
CA ASP A 307 -7.24 -9.00 -21.34
C ASP A 307 -8.47 -8.14 -21.73
N PRO A 308 -9.51 -7.98 -20.88
CA PRO A 308 -10.59 -7.01 -21.16
C PRO A 308 -10.08 -5.57 -21.31
N TYR A 309 -9.11 -5.13 -20.51
CA TYR A 309 -8.50 -3.81 -20.64
C TYR A 309 -7.72 -3.68 -21.95
N LEU A 310 -6.85 -4.67 -22.28
CA LEU A 310 -6.13 -4.70 -23.55
C LEU A 310 -7.07 -4.65 -24.76
N LYS A 311 -8.15 -5.39 -24.71
CA LYS A 311 -9.19 -5.39 -25.75
C LYS A 311 -9.82 -4.01 -25.91
N GLY A 312 -10.23 -3.40 -24.80
CA GLY A 312 -10.85 -2.07 -24.80
C GLY A 312 -9.92 -0.97 -25.33
N ILE A 313 -8.61 -1.04 -25.06
CA ILE A 313 -7.62 -0.11 -25.64
C ILE A 313 -7.52 -0.30 -27.17
N LYS A 314 -7.46 -1.54 -27.64
CA LYS A 314 -7.40 -1.84 -29.08
C LYS A 314 -8.64 -1.38 -29.84
N GLU A 315 -9.80 -1.46 -29.20
CA GLU A 315 -11.09 -1.04 -29.75
C GLU A 315 -11.33 0.48 -29.59
N GLY A 316 -10.40 1.22 -28.98
CA GLY A 316 -10.55 2.66 -28.73
C GLY A 316 -11.55 3.02 -27.62
N LYS A 317 -12.01 2.05 -26.83
CA LYS A 317 -12.92 2.27 -25.70
C LYS A 317 -12.20 2.96 -24.51
N TYR A 318 -10.91 2.65 -24.32
CA TYR A 318 -10.07 3.21 -23.27
C TYR A 318 -8.82 3.85 -23.87
N THR A 319 -8.32 4.88 -23.21
CA THR A 319 -7.07 5.54 -23.59
C THR A 319 -5.86 4.93 -22.87
N THR A 320 -4.66 5.24 -23.35
CA THR A 320 -3.44 4.85 -22.62
C THR A 320 -3.15 5.78 -21.44
N LYS A 321 -3.85 6.90 -21.30
CA LYS A 321 -3.61 7.88 -20.24
C LYS A 321 -3.91 7.31 -18.85
N GLU A 322 -5.05 6.66 -18.70
CA GLU A 322 -5.44 5.99 -17.43
C GLU A 322 -4.48 4.85 -17.11
N LEU A 323 -4.04 4.10 -18.13
CA LEU A 323 -3.07 3.02 -17.98
C LEU A 323 -1.70 3.55 -17.54
N ASP A 324 -1.24 4.66 -18.12
CA ASP A 324 0.02 5.29 -17.77
C ASP A 324 0.01 5.83 -16.33
N ASP A 325 -1.10 6.39 -15.86
CA ASP A 325 -1.23 6.82 -14.45
C ASP A 325 -1.12 5.62 -13.49
N LYS A 326 -1.82 4.51 -13.78
CA LYS A 326 -1.74 3.29 -12.97
C LYS A 326 -0.31 2.71 -12.96
N ALA A 327 0.30 2.56 -14.11
CA ALA A 327 1.66 2.04 -14.25
C ALA A 327 2.68 2.94 -13.51
N ARG A 328 2.52 4.27 -13.57
CA ARG A 328 3.33 5.24 -12.85
C ARG A 328 3.29 5.01 -11.33
N ARG A 329 2.11 4.82 -10.77
CA ARG A 329 1.90 4.56 -9.33
C ARG A 329 2.51 3.24 -8.89
N ILE A 330 2.36 2.19 -9.70
CA ILE A 330 2.95 0.88 -9.43
C ILE A 330 4.48 0.95 -9.51
N LEU A 331 5.05 1.58 -10.55
CA LEU A 331 6.50 1.77 -10.69
C LEU A 331 7.07 2.58 -9.52
N ARG A 332 6.39 3.67 -9.10
CA ARG A 332 6.79 4.46 -7.94
C ARG A 332 6.86 3.60 -6.68
N THR A 333 5.89 2.72 -6.47
CA THR A 333 5.91 1.77 -5.36
C THR A 333 7.10 0.82 -5.46
N ILE A 334 7.37 0.24 -6.63
CA ILE A 334 8.53 -0.65 -6.85
C ILE A 334 9.85 0.08 -6.55
N PHE A 335 10.01 1.31 -7.01
CA PHE A 335 11.23 2.09 -6.76
C PHE A 335 11.39 2.55 -5.31
N ARG A 336 10.32 2.62 -4.56
CA ARG A 336 10.32 2.88 -3.10
C ARG A 336 10.54 1.61 -2.28
N THR A 337 10.32 0.41 -2.85
CA THR A 337 10.39 -0.88 -2.16
C THR A 337 11.52 -1.76 -2.68
N SER A 338 11.25 -2.69 -3.59
CA SER A 338 12.22 -3.69 -4.06
C SER A 338 13.38 -3.12 -4.88
N MET A 339 13.21 -1.97 -5.52
CA MET A 339 14.27 -1.28 -6.29
C MET A 339 14.77 0.01 -5.61
N ARG A 340 14.63 0.13 -4.29
CA ARG A 340 15.17 1.27 -3.54
C ARG A 340 16.71 1.28 -3.53
N PRO A 341 17.34 2.47 -3.37
CA PRO A 341 18.80 2.61 -3.40
C PRO A 341 19.51 1.83 -2.28
N GLU A 342 18.94 1.85 -1.09
CA GLU A 342 19.53 1.22 0.09
C GLU A 342 18.80 -0.09 0.39
N PRO A 343 19.44 -1.24 0.15
CA PRO A 343 18.82 -2.51 0.47
C PRO A 343 18.64 -2.64 1.98
N ASN A 344 17.41 -2.85 2.42
CA ASN A 344 17.11 -3.28 3.78
C ASN A 344 16.68 -4.75 3.69
N TYR A 345 17.35 -5.60 4.46
CA TYR A 345 17.08 -7.04 4.45
C TYR A 345 16.05 -7.46 5.50
N GLY A 346 15.63 -6.52 6.36
CA GLY A 346 14.73 -6.79 7.46
C GLY A 346 15.36 -7.67 8.55
N ARG A 347 14.52 -8.04 9.52
CA ARG A 347 14.86 -9.01 10.57
C ARG A 347 13.73 -10.02 10.71
N PHE A 348 14.09 -11.25 11.06
CA PHE A 348 13.16 -12.35 11.20
C PHE A 348 13.02 -12.74 12.67
N VAL A 349 11.80 -12.67 13.19
CA VAL A 349 11.40 -13.20 14.51
C VAL A 349 12.51 -13.13 15.56
N CYS A 350 12.89 -11.92 15.94
CA CYS A 350 14.02 -11.68 16.85
C CYS A 350 13.55 -11.29 18.26
N PRO A 351 14.44 -11.36 19.28
CA PRO A 351 14.11 -10.99 20.66
C PRO A 351 13.52 -9.60 20.80
N GLU A 352 13.95 -8.63 19.96
CA GLU A 352 13.44 -7.28 19.95
C GLU A 352 11.98 -7.22 19.50
N HIS A 353 11.57 -8.05 18.52
CA HIS A 353 10.19 -8.15 18.08
C HIS A 353 9.29 -8.75 19.17
N TYR A 354 9.75 -9.80 19.87
CA TYR A 354 9.01 -10.35 21.00
C TYR A 354 8.88 -9.33 22.14
N LYS A 355 9.95 -8.58 22.40
CA LYS A 355 9.92 -7.51 23.40
C LYS A 355 8.92 -6.42 23.00
N ALA A 356 8.96 -5.97 21.74
CA ALA A 356 8.03 -4.98 21.21
C ALA A 356 6.58 -5.44 21.34
N ALA A 357 6.27 -6.67 20.89
CA ALA A 357 4.91 -7.21 20.99
C ALA A 357 4.40 -7.27 22.43
N ARG A 358 5.25 -7.71 23.39
CA ARG A 358 4.91 -7.77 24.81
C ARG A 358 4.72 -6.38 25.41
N ASP A 359 5.63 -5.45 25.15
CA ASP A 359 5.59 -4.11 25.75
C ASP A 359 4.37 -3.32 25.26
N ILE A 360 4.04 -3.44 23.96
CA ILE A 360 2.84 -2.83 23.37
C ILE A 360 1.57 -3.47 23.96
N ALA A 361 1.54 -4.81 24.07
CA ALA A 361 0.39 -5.50 24.67
C ALA A 361 0.16 -5.05 26.13
N ALA A 362 1.22 -4.96 26.91
CA ALA A 362 1.14 -4.53 28.32
C ALA A 362 0.70 -3.07 28.45
N ALA A 363 1.17 -2.18 27.57
CA ALA A 363 0.80 -0.78 27.59
C ALA A 363 -0.66 -0.51 27.17
N GLY A 364 -1.25 -1.42 26.38
CA GLY A 364 -2.63 -1.30 25.91
C GLY A 364 -3.68 -2.02 26.78
N VAL A 365 -3.27 -2.66 27.88
CA VAL A 365 -4.18 -3.27 28.86
C VAL A 365 -4.44 -2.28 29.98
N VAL A 366 -5.71 -1.90 30.16
CA VAL A 366 -6.18 -0.95 31.19
C VAL A 366 -6.92 -1.69 32.28
#